data_b0f64bd0ef04871b05c29b60e42a9aae
#
_entry.id   b0f64bd0ef04871b05c29b60e42a9aae
#
_cell.length_a   1.000
_cell.length_b   1.000
_cell.length_c   1.000
_cell.angle_alpha   90.00
_cell.angle_beta   90.00
_cell.angle_gamma   90.00
#
_symmetry.space_group_name_H-M   'P 1'
#
loop_
_entity.id
_entity.type
_entity.pdbx_description
1 polymer ?
#
loop_
_entity_poly.entity_id
_entity_poly.type
_entity_poly.pdbx_seq_one_letter_code
_entity_poly.pdbx_strand_id
1 'polypeptide(L)'
;MTVVIGIGNPDRGDDGVGRVLARRLRARAAPGIEVRECDGEATGLMAAWEGADEVVLVDACRGAGPPGSIHDFDATEIEGSGWRPLRHGSTHSFGVAAAIGLVRALVCLPPHLVLYAIEGRSFREGTGLSPEAERAVDEVVTLLVRRFPGAEPRPDDAS
;
A
#
# COMPACT_ATOMS: atom_id res chain seq x y z
N MET A 1 -11.86 -8.57 8.27
CA MET A 1 -11.95 -7.73 7.06
C MET A 1 -10.55 -7.33 6.64
N THR A 2 -10.23 -7.56 5.38
CA THR A 2 -8.95 -7.17 4.78
C THR A 2 -9.13 -5.90 3.97
N VAL A 3 -8.30 -4.91 4.24
CA VAL A 3 -8.32 -3.62 3.56
C VAL A 3 -6.99 -3.39 2.86
N VAL A 4 -7.03 -3.07 1.58
CA VAL A 4 -5.87 -2.60 0.82
C VAL A 4 -5.98 -1.10 0.63
N ILE A 5 -4.96 -0.36 1.03
CA ILE A 5 -4.94 1.10 0.97
C ILE A 5 -3.82 1.54 0.04
N GLY A 6 -4.21 2.16 -1.07
CA GLY A 6 -3.28 2.82 -1.99
C GLY A 6 -2.98 4.24 -1.54
N ILE A 7 -1.70 4.53 -1.34
CA ILE A 7 -1.23 5.81 -0.82
C ILE A 7 -0.47 6.57 -1.90
N GLY A 8 -0.63 7.85 -1.95
CA GLY A 8 0.16 8.75 -2.77
C GLY A 8 -0.63 9.79 -3.53
N ASN A 9 0.06 10.53 -4.39
CA ASN A 9 -0.52 11.55 -5.25
C ASN A 9 -0.49 11.09 -6.71
N PRO A 10 -1.66 10.83 -7.34
CA PRO A 10 -1.72 10.34 -8.72
C PRO A 10 -1.23 11.35 -9.75
N ASP A 11 -1.08 12.62 -9.39
CA ASP A 11 -0.63 13.68 -10.30
C ASP A 11 0.89 13.86 -10.32
N ARG A 12 1.63 13.08 -9.54
CA ARG A 12 3.09 13.19 -9.39
C ARG A 12 3.86 11.95 -9.82
N GLY A 13 3.70 11.55 -11.08
CA GLY A 13 4.48 10.44 -11.63
C GLY A 13 4.32 9.15 -10.82
N ASP A 14 5.44 8.54 -10.45
CA ASP A 14 5.45 7.26 -9.73
C ASP A 14 4.97 7.37 -8.27
N ASP A 15 4.75 8.57 -7.76
CA ASP A 15 4.06 8.76 -6.49
C ASP A 15 2.61 8.24 -6.53
N GLY A 16 2.06 8.07 -7.70
CA GLY A 16 0.73 7.54 -7.96
C GLY A 16 0.62 6.02 -7.94
N VAL A 17 1.69 5.25 -7.73
CA VAL A 17 1.65 3.78 -7.81
C VAL A 17 0.60 3.17 -6.88
N GLY A 18 0.49 3.64 -5.65
CA GLY A 18 -0.51 3.15 -4.70
C GLY A 18 -1.93 3.40 -5.17
N ARG A 19 -2.21 4.59 -5.68
CA ARG A 19 -3.53 4.96 -6.22
C ARG A 19 -3.90 4.15 -7.44
N VAL A 20 -2.97 3.98 -8.38
CA VAL A 20 -3.17 3.18 -9.60
C VAL A 20 -3.41 1.72 -9.24
N LEU A 21 -2.63 1.18 -8.32
CA LEU A 21 -2.82 -0.18 -7.81
C LEU A 21 -4.21 -0.37 -7.22
N ALA A 22 -4.64 0.56 -6.37
CA ALA A 22 -5.97 0.51 -5.75
C ALA A 22 -7.08 0.46 -6.79
N ARG A 23 -6.98 1.30 -7.82
CA ARG A 23 -7.96 1.34 -8.93
C ARG A 23 -7.98 0.06 -9.74
N ARG A 24 -6.81 -0.50 -10.06
CA ARG A 24 -6.69 -1.77 -10.78
C ARG A 24 -7.20 -2.96 -9.96
N LEU A 25 -6.91 -2.99 -8.68
CA LEU A 25 -7.39 -4.03 -7.77
C LEU A 25 -8.92 -3.97 -7.64
N ARG A 26 -9.48 -2.78 -7.53
CA ARG A 26 -10.93 -2.55 -7.51
C ARG A 26 -11.60 -3.04 -8.80
N ALA A 27 -10.97 -2.81 -9.95
CA ALA A 27 -11.46 -3.27 -11.25
C ALA A 27 -11.42 -4.81 -11.39
N ARG A 28 -10.53 -5.49 -10.68
CA ARG A 28 -10.47 -6.96 -10.61
C ARG A 28 -11.60 -7.57 -9.78
N ALA A 29 -12.36 -6.73 -9.07
CA ALA A 29 -13.49 -7.16 -8.23
C ALA A 29 -13.16 -8.37 -7.33
N ALA A 30 -11.99 -8.31 -6.68
CA ALA A 30 -11.55 -9.37 -5.77
C ALA A 30 -12.45 -9.39 -4.53
N PRO A 31 -13.37 -10.38 -4.41
CA PRO A 31 -14.23 -10.47 -3.25
C PRO A 31 -13.38 -10.76 -2.00
N GLY A 32 -13.73 -10.18 -0.87
CA GLY A 32 -12.97 -10.32 0.39
C GLY A 32 -11.90 -9.27 0.61
N ILE A 33 -11.67 -8.38 -0.34
CA ILE A 33 -10.78 -7.23 -0.18
C ILE A 33 -11.59 -5.95 -0.31
N GLU A 34 -11.48 -5.08 0.67
CA GLU A 34 -11.95 -3.71 0.55
C GLU A 34 -10.78 -2.82 0.12
N VAL A 35 -10.98 -1.99 -0.90
CA VAL A 35 -9.94 -1.14 -1.46
C VAL A 35 -10.23 0.31 -1.13
N ARG A 36 -9.25 1.00 -0.55
CA ARG A 36 -9.33 2.42 -0.18
C ARG A 36 -8.12 3.17 -0.71
N GLU A 37 -8.24 4.48 -0.78
CA GLU A 37 -7.18 5.39 -1.21
C GLU A 37 -7.03 6.50 -0.19
N CYS A 38 -5.79 6.95 0.05
CA CYS A 38 -5.52 8.10 0.90
C CYS A 38 -4.21 8.80 0.49
N ASP A 39 -3.95 9.96 1.07
CA ASP A 39 -2.73 10.74 0.82
C ASP A 39 -1.55 10.32 1.71
N GLY A 40 -1.77 9.51 2.72
CA GLY A 40 -0.74 9.01 3.63
C GLY A 40 -0.60 9.79 4.93
N GLU A 41 -1.44 10.78 5.18
CA GLU A 41 -1.48 11.45 6.47
C GLU A 41 -2.01 10.52 7.58
N ALA A 42 -1.50 10.68 8.80
CA ALA A 42 -1.81 9.79 9.92
C ALA A 42 -3.32 9.67 10.19
N THR A 43 -4.04 10.78 10.19
CA THR A 43 -5.49 10.80 10.42
C THR A 43 -6.26 10.08 9.30
N GLY A 44 -5.85 10.26 8.06
CA GLY A 44 -6.43 9.57 6.90
C GLY A 44 -6.17 8.06 6.94
N LEU A 45 -4.98 7.64 7.32
CA LEU A 45 -4.63 6.22 7.49
C LEU A 45 -5.46 5.58 8.60
N MET A 46 -5.55 6.22 9.76
CA MET A 46 -6.35 5.71 10.89
C MET A 46 -7.81 5.52 10.50
N ALA A 47 -8.39 6.49 9.80
CA ALA A 47 -9.76 6.38 9.30
C ALA A 47 -9.90 5.27 8.27
N ALA A 48 -8.90 5.10 7.40
CA ALA A 48 -8.93 4.12 6.32
C ALA A 48 -8.82 2.67 6.81
N TRP A 49 -8.18 2.41 7.95
CA TRP A 49 -8.06 1.03 8.47
C TRP A 49 -8.90 0.73 9.70
N GLU A 50 -9.73 1.67 10.15
CA GLU A 50 -10.58 1.46 11.31
C GLU A 50 -11.42 0.18 11.19
N GLY A 51 -11.34 -0.68 12.17
CA GLY A 51 -12.08 -1.95 12.20
C GLY A 51 -11.53 -3.07 11.31
N ALA A 52 -10.42 -2.85 10.61
CA ALA A 52 -9.80 -3.87 9.79
C ALA A 52 -8.94 -4.83 10.63
N ASP A 53 -8.98 -6.11 10.29
CA ASP A 53 -8.13 -7.14 10.91
C ASP A 53 -6.76 -7.21 10.25
N GLU A 54 -6.73 -7.08 8.94
CA GLU A 54 -5.52 -7.08 8.12
C GLU A 54 -5.54 -5.89 7.16
N VAL A 55 -4.43 -5.17 7.12
CA VAL A 55 -4.25 -4.01 6.26
C VAL A 55 -3.00 -4.18 5.42
N VAL A 56 -3.14 -3.94 4.12
CA VAL A 56 -2.02 -3.85 3.19
C VAL A 56 -1.93 -2.40 2.70
N LEU A 57 -0.82 -1.76 2.99
CA LEU A 57 -0.50 -0.43 2.46
C LEU A 57 0.36 -0.57 1.21
N VAL A 58 0.09 0.25 0.22
CA VAL A 58 0.93 0.33 -0.99
C VAL A 58 1.31 1.78 -1.23
N ASP A 59 2.60 2.04 -1.28
CA ASP A 59 3.15 3.38 -1.46
C ASP A 59 4.39 3.34 -2.35
N ALA A 60 4.76 4.49 -2.87
CA ALA A 60 6.03 4.68 -3.57
C ALA A 60 7.17 4.90 -2.59
N CYS A 61 8.36 4.48 -2.97
CA CYS A 61 9.59 4.80 -2.24
C CYS A 61 10.70 5.20 -3.22
N ARG A 62 11.80 5.70 -2.67
CA ARG A 62 12.96 6.09 -3.45
C ARG A 62 14.23 5.80 -2.66
N GLY A 63 15.25 5.33 -3.35
CA GLY A 63 16.60 5.18 -2.79
C GLY A 63 16.91 3.83 -2.15
N ALA A 64 16.00 2.86 -2.23
CA ALA A 64 16.21 1.52 -1.69
C ALA A 64 16.59 0.46 -2.74
N GLY A 65 16.58 0.84 -4.02
CA GLY A 65 16.94 -0.07 -5.11
C GLY A 65 16.63 0.52 -6.49
N PRO A 66 16.77 -0.26 -7.57
CA PRO A 66 16.44 0.20 -8.91
C PRO A 66 14.93 0.45 -9.07
N PRO A 67 14.53 1.36 -9.97
CA PRO A 67 13.12 1.63 -10.24
C PRO A 67 12.33 0.35 -10.55
N GLY A 68 11.14 0.24 -9.97
CA GLY A 68 10.28 -0.93 -10.11
C GLY A 68 10.55 -2.05 -9.10
N SER A 69 11.56 -1.92 -8.26
CA SER A 69 11.80 -2.86 -7.16
C SER A 69 10.63 -2.81 -6.17
N ILE A 70 10.22 -3.98 -5.69
CA ILE A 70 9.14 -4.14 -4.73
C ILE A 70 9.73 -4.59 -3.41
N HIS A 71 9.45 -3.83 -2.36
CA HIS A 71 9.85 -4.16 -0.99
C HIS A 71 8.61 -4.43 -0.16
N ASP A 72 8.61 -5.50 0.61
CA ASP A 72 7.52 -5.81 1.54
C ASP A 72 8.03 -5.81 2.98
N PHE A 73 7.24 -5.22 3.86
CA PHE A 73 7.56 -5.09 5.28
C PHE A 73 6.35 -5.45 6.13
N ASP A 74 6.57 -6.22 7.18
CA ASP A 74 5.59 -6.32 8.26
C ASP A 74 5.72 -5.08 9.14
N ALA A 75 4.76 -4.16 9.00
CA ALA A 75 4.79 -2.90 9.70
C ALA A 75 4.38 -3.03 11.18
N THR A 76 3.83 -4.15 11.61
CA THR A 76 3.55 -4.43 13.01
C THR A 76 4.83 -4.71 13.80
N GLU A 77 5.90 -5.14 13.13
CA GLU A 77 7.22 -5.46 13.69
C GLU A 77 8.31 -4.45 13.32
N ILE A 78 7.95 -3.22 12.97
CA ILE A 78 8.87 -2.21 12.48
C ILE A 78 10.11 -2.03 13.38
N GLU A 79 9.97 -2.09 14.68
CA GLU A 79 11.09 -1.93 15.62
C GLU A 79 12.08 -3.09 15.56
N GLY A 80 11.63 -4.29 15.21
CA GLY A 80 12.45 -5.49 15.15
C GLY A 80 12.98 -5.84 13.76
N SER A 81 12.39 -5.31 12.70
CA SER A 81 12.65 -5.73 11.32
C SER A 81 13.90 -5.11 10.68
N GLY A 82 14.58 -4.18 11.34
CA GLY A 82 15.69 -3.44 10.75
C GLY A 82 15.24 -2.43 9.69
N TRP A 83 13.94 -2.24 9.51
CA TRP A 83 13.40 -1.25 8.61
C TRP A 83 13.80 0.15 9.06
N ARG A 84 14.52 0.82 8.20
CA ARG A 84 14.91 2.21 8.42
C ARG A 84 14.21 3.09 7.42
N PRO A 85 13.62 4.22 7.86
CA PRO A 85 13.16 5.22 6.92
C PRO A 85 14.32 5.56 5.97
N LEU A 86 14.05 5.54 4.68
CA LEU A 86 15.06 5.87 3.69
C LEU A 86 15.54 7.29 3.91
N ARG A 87 16.81 7.46 4.27
CA ARG A 87 17.38 8.75 4.67
C ARG A 87 17.34 9.82 3.57
N HIS A 88 17.20 9.40 2.33
CA HIS A 88 17.16 10.26 1.15
C HIS A 88 15.92 9.97 0.29
N GLY A 89 14.92 9.33 0.89
CA GLY A 89 13.67 9.03 0.21
C GLY A 89 12.87 10.28 -0.10
N SER A 90 11.87 10.12 -0.95
CA SER A 90 10.83 11.11 -1.12
C SER A 90 10.18 11.40 0.23
N THR A 91 9.62 12.60 0.39
CA THR A 91 8.84 12.95 1.58
C THR A 91 7.72 11.96 1.89
N HIS A 92 7.31 11.13 0.92
CA HIS A 92 6.27 10.12 1.05
C HIS A 92 6.68 8.89 1.84
N SER A 93 7.81 8.23 1.52
CA SER A 93 8.27 7.08 2.31
C SER A 93 8.55 7.48 3.75
N PHE A 94 9.03 8.71 3.97
CA PHE A 94 9.19 9.26 5.30
C PHE A 94 7.84 9.58 5.95
N GLY A 95 6.87 10.11 5.20
CA GLY A 95 5.53 10.45 5.69
C GLY A 95 4.74 9.24 6.19
N VAL A 96 4.75 8.14 5.45
CA VAL A 96 4.08 6.90 5.87
C VAL A 96 4.73 6.30 7.11
N ALA A 97 6.06 6.24 7.16
CA ALA A 97 6.78 5.76 8.33
C ALA A 97 6.49 6.60 9.57
N ALA A 98 6.49 7.93 9.42
CA ALA A 98 6.18 8.85 10.51
C ALA A 98 4.72 8.68 10.98
N ALA A 99 3.78 8.51 10.04
CA ALA A 99 2.38 8.25 10.35
C ALA A 99 2.19 6.95 11.11
N ILE A 100 2.82 5.85 10.67
CA ILE A 100 2.80 4.56 11.34
C ILE A 100 3.37 4.68 12.75
N GLY A 101 4.49 5.37 12.91
CA GLY A 101 5.12 5.60 14.21
C GLY A 101 4.21 6.37 15.18
N LEU A 102 3.53 7.41 14.67
CA LEU A 102 2.57 8.19 15.48
C LEU A 102 1.37 7.32 15.89
N VAL A 103 0.78 6.60 14.95
CA VAL A 103 -0.37 5.74 15.22
C VAL A 103 0.00 4.61 16.18
N ARG A 104 1.20 4.05 16.06
CA ARG A 104 1.72 3.05 16.98
C ARG A 104 1.82 3.60 18.41
N ALA A 105 2.31 4.82 18.55
CA ALA A 105 2.36 5.49 19.85
C ALA A 105 0.96 5.70 20.48
N LEU A 106 -0.07 5.81 19.62
CA LEU A 106 -1.47 5.92 20.04
C LEU A 106 -2.18 4.55 20.17
N VAL A 107 -1.48 3.45 19.96
CA VAL A 107 -2.00 2.06 20.05
C VAL A 107 -3.21 1.81 19.13
N CYS A 108 -3.21 2.41 17.95
CA CYS A 108 -4.30 2.32 16.97
C CYS A 108 -3.96 1.49 15.73
N LEU A 109 -2.88 0.71 15.74
CA LEU A 109 -2.51 -0.15 14.63
C LEU A 109 -3.47 -1.33 14.47
N PRO A 110 -3.77 -1.75 13.24
CA PRO A 110 -4.49 -2.99 13.04
C PRO A 110 -3.65 -4.19 13.50
N PRO A 111 -4.29 -5.35 13.78
CA PRO A 111 -3.57 -6.55 14.21
C PRO A 111 -2.49 -7.01 13.23
N HIS A 112 -2.74 -6.89 11.93
CA HIS A 112 -1.78 -7.21 10.87
C HIS A 112 -1.66 -6.05 9.89
N LEU A 113 -0.46 -5.55 9.73
CA LEU A 113 -0.16 -4.43 8.84
C LEU A 113 1.07 -4.73 8.00
N VAL A 114 0.89 -4.82 6.70
CA VAL A 114 1.96 -5.05 5.72
C VAL A 114 2.07 -3.83 4.81
N LEU A 115 3.29 -3.41 4.53
CA LEU A 115 3.59 -2.35 3.58
C LEU A 115 4.29 -2.92 2.36
N TYR A 116 3.75 -2.65 1.17
CA TYR A 116 4.45 -2.80 -0.11
C TYR A 116 4.94 -1.44 -0.57
N ALA A 117 6.25 -1.30 -0.68
CA ALA A 117 6.88 -0.09 -1.20
C ALA A 117 7.42 -0.37 -2.61
N ILE A 118 7.03 0.44 -3.57
CA ILE A 118 7.47 0.33 -4.97
C ILE A 118 8.44 1.46 -5.28
N GLU A 119 9.66 1.10 -5.70
CA GLU A 119 10.66 2.06 -6.12
C GLU A 119 10.20 2.85 -7.35
N GLY A 120 10.09 4.16 -7.19
CA GLY A 120 9.78 5.07 -8.28
C GLY A 120 11.02 5.52 -9.04
N ARG A 121 10.84 5.84 -10.30
CA ARG A 121 11.85 6.43 -11.17
C ARG A 121 11.77 7.96 -11.17
N SER A 122 10.56 8.49 -11.26
CA SER A 122 10.30 9.93 -11.32
C SER A 122 9.02 10.30 -10.59
N PHE A 123 9.10 11.35 -9.80
CA PHE A 123 7.97 11.91 -9.04
C PHE A 123 7.54 13.26 -9.60
N ARG A 124 7.77 13.45 -10.89
CA ARG A 124 7.51 14.71 -11.58
C ARG A 124 6.02 14.93 -11.77
N GLU A 125 5.55 16.13 -11.46
CA GLU A 125 4.16 16.52 -11.69
C GLU A 125 3.77 16.42 -13.16
N GLY A 126 2.54 15.98 -13.40
CA GLY A 126 1.96 15.88 -14.75
C GLY A 126 2.45 14.70 -15.56
N THR A 127 3.27 13.83 -15.00
CA THR A 127 3.70 12.58 -15.67
C THR A 127 2.89 11.40 -15.16
N GLY A 128 2.65 10.41 -16.04
CA GLY A 128 2.09 9.11 -15.63
C GLY A 128 3.15 8.23 -14.98
N LEU A 129 2.81 6.99 -14.72
CA LEU A 129 3.75 6.02 -14.17
C LEU A 129 4.84 5.68 -15.18
N SER A 130 6.07 5.49 -14.69
CA SER A 130 7.15 4.93 -15.50
C SER A 130 6.83 3.48 -15.91
N PRO A 131 7.45 2.96 -16.99
CA PRO A 131 7.26 1.55 -17.38
C PRO A 131 7.62 0.56 -16.27
N GLU A 132 8.63 0.86 -15.48
CA GLU A 132 9.07 0.05 -14.35
C GLU A 132 8.00 0.03 -13.24
N ALA A 133 7.41 1.18 -12.93
CA ALA A 133 6.34 1.30 -11.95
C ALA A 133 5.07 0.60 -12.42
N GLU A 134 4.70 0.74 -13.69
CA GLU A 134 3.56 0.02 -14.30
C GLU A 134 3.68 -1.49 -14.11
N ARG A 135 4.84 -2.03 -14.38
CA ARG A 135 5.13 -3.46 -14.24
C ARG A 135 5.05 -3.91 -12.78
N ALA A 136 5.60 -3.13 -11.88
CA ALA A 136 5.57 -3.40 -10.45
C ALA A 136 4.13 -3.37 -9.91
N VAL A 137 3.32 -2.42 -10.34
CA VAL A 137 1.90 -2.35 -9.97
C VAL A 137 1.16 -3.62 -10.38
N ASP A 138 1.34 -4.08 -11.62
CA ASP A 138 0.69 -5.30 -12.11
C ASP A 138 1.15 -6.54 -11.35
N GLU A 139 2.42 -6.62 -10.98
CA GLU A 139 2.97 -7.70 -10.19
C GLU A 139 2.35 -7.74 -8.78
N VAL A 140 2.25 -6.61 -8.11
CA VAL A 140 1.64 -6.52 -6.78
C VAL A 140 0.15 -6.82 -6.82
N VAL A 141 -0.58 -6.32 -7.84
CA VAL A 141 -2.00 -6.67 -8.03
C VAL A 141 -2.18 -8.18 -8.13
N THR A 142 -1.38 -8.84 -8.96
CA THR A 142 -1.42 -10.30 -9.12
C THR A 142 -1.15 -11.02 -7.80
N LEU A 143 -0.15 -10.55 -7.06
CA LEU A 143 0.22 -11.11 -5.77
C LEU A 143 -0.92 -10.99 -4.76
N LEU A 144 -1.56 -9.81 -4.68
CA LEU A 144 -2.66 -9.57 -3.74
C LEU A 144 -3.92 -10.38 -4.09
N VAL A 145 -4.24 -10.50 -5.37
CA VAL A 145 -5.36 -11.34 -5.82
C VAL A 145 -5.16 -12.81 -5.45
N ARG A 146 -3.93 -13.30 -5.54
CA ARG A 146 -3.59 -14.67 -5.13
C ARG A 146 -3.59 -14.87 -3.62
N ARG A 147 -3.11 -13.86 -2.88
CA ARG A 147 -3.03 -13.92 -1.41
C ARG A 147 -4.41 -13.89 -0.75
N PHE A 148 -5.34 -13.17 -1.34
CA PHE A 148 -6.71 -13.03 -0.84
C PHE A 148 -7.71 -13.52 -1.87
N PRO A 149 -7.73 -14.84 -2.15
CA PRO A 149 -8.77 -15.39 -3.02
C PRO A 149 -10.12 -15.11 -2.37
N GLY A 150 -11.06 -14.61 -3.13
CA GLY A 150 -12.41 -14.36 -2.64
C GLY A 150 -12.97 -15.61 -2.01
N ALA A 151 -13.68 -15.45 -0.90
CA ALA A 151 -14.43 -16.54 -0.33
C ALA A 151 -15.36 -17.09 -1.44
N GLU A 152 -15.18 -18.35 -1.81
CA GLU A 152 -16.16 -19.02 -2.64
C GLU A 152 -17.53 -18.86 -1.96
N PRO A 153 -18.60 -18.57 -2.72
CA PRO A 153 -19.92 -18.51 -2.14
C PRO A 153 -20.17 -19.80 -1.36
N ARG A 154 -20.53 -19.67 -0.09
CA ARG A 154 -20.89 -20.85 0.70
C ARG A 154 -22.01 -21.56 -0.02
N PRO A 155 -22.00 -22.90 -0.06
CA PRO A 155 -23.06 -23.65 -0.75
C PRO A 155 -24.47 -23.34 -0.20
N ASP A 156 -24.58 -22.71 0.93
CA ASP A 156 -25.85 -22.32 1.56
C ASP A 156 -26.42 -20.98 1.07
N ASP A 157 -25.68 -20.19 0.30
CA ASP A 157 -26.15 -18.90 -0.26
C ASP A 157 -26.88 -19.07 -1.61
N ALA A 158 -27.08 -20.28 -2.06
CA ALA A 158 -27.79 -20.66 -3.30
C ALA A 158 -29.21 -21.15 -2.99
N SER A 159 -30.03 -20.32 -2.33
CA SER A 159 -31.45 -20.60 -2.14
C SER A 159 -32.29 -19.44 -2.54
#